data_851dc79a1e3ae5aa0756dc899cd6488a
#
_entry.id   851dc79a1e3ae5aa0756dc899cd6488a
#
_cell.length_a   1.000
_cell.length_b   1.000
_cell.length_c   1.000
_cell.angle_alpha   90.00
_cell.angle_beta   90.00
_cell.angle_gamma   90.00
#
_symmetry.space_group_name_H-M   'P 1'
#
loop_
_entity.id
_entity.type
_entity.pdbx_description
1 polymer ?
#
loop_
_entity_poly.entity_id
_entity_poly.type
_entity_poly.pdbx_seq_one_letter_code
_entity_poly.pdbx_strand_id
1 'polypeptide(L)'
;KDELPVGVRGLVLAAALAAVMSTSSGALIACATVANNDIWAKLRGAVRPRGDDHDEVKGNRLFILVMGIAVICTAIALNNVVEALTVAYNLLVGGLLVPILGGLLWKRGTVHGALASVVVGGLAVVGLMATYGILANEPVYYGLLSSLVAYVIVSLATPATDPAVLAAWRERLAGRGADAEAEAEPAAVVA
;
A
#
# COMPACT_ATOMS: atom_id res chain seq x y z
N LYS A 1 27.81 24.88 -4.15
CA LYS A 1 26.66 25.25 -5.02
C LYS A 1 27.09 25.73 -6.41
N ASP A 2 28.34 26.08 -6.60
CA ASP A 2 28.84 26.81 -7.78
C ASP A 2 29.79 26.00 -8.69
N GLU A 3 29.84 24.69 -8.53
CA GLU A 3 30.80 23.84 -9.25
C GLU A 3 30.31 23.34 -10.63
N LEU A 4 29.01 23.52 -10.95
CA LEU A 4 28.46 23.10 -12.23
C LEU A 4 28.09 24.27 -13.13
N PRO A 5 28.42 24.22 -14.44
CA PRO A 5 27.95 25.21 -15.43
C PRO A 5 26.42 25.34 -15.38
N VAL A 6 25.93 26.57 -15.60
CA VAL A 6 24.48 26.92 -15.46
C VAL A 6 23.58 25.99 -16.26
N GLY A 7 23.95 25.58 -17.48
CA GLY A 7 23.17 24.66 -18.30
C GLY A 7 23.11 23.25 -17.73
N VAL A 8 24.21 22.73 -17.18
CA VAL A 8 24.27 21.40 -16.57
C VAL A 8 23.44 21.35 -15.29
N ARG A 9 23.47 22.41 -14.48
CA ARG A 9 22.65 22.54 -13.29
C ARG A 9 21.15 22.48 -13.64
N GLY A 10 20.73 23.21 -14.69
CA GLY A 10 19.34 23.17 -15.17
C GLY A 10 18.91 21.77 -15.61
N LEU A 11 19.78 21.08 -16.35
CA LEU A 11 19.50 19.71 -16.82
C LEU A 11 19.38 18.71 -15.65
N VAL A 12 20.26 18.78 -14.67
CA VAL A 12 20.21 17.93 -13.47
C VAL A 12 18.92 18.17 -12.68
N LEU A 13 18.55 19.43 -12.47
CA LEU A 13 17.30 19.77 -11.79
C LEU A 13 16.06 19.28 -12.56
N ALA A 14 16.04 19.48 -13.88
CA ALA A 14 14.95 19.00 -14.72
C ALA A 14 14.83 17.46 -14.69
N ALA A 15 15.96 16.75 -14.76
CA ALA A 15 15.99 15.29 -14.65
C ALA A 15 15.48 14.79 -13.29
N ALA A 16 15.90 15.43 -12.20
CA ALA A 16 15.43 15.10 -10.86
C ALA A 16 13.92 15.35 -10.71
N LEU A 17 13.41 16.47 -11.18
CA LEU A 17 11.98 16.78 -11.18
C LEU A 17 11.18 15.78 -12.02
N ALA A 18 11.66 15.42 -13.21
CA ALA A 18 11.01 14.45 -14.08
C ALA A 18 10.92 13.05 -13.40
N ALA A 19 12.00 12.62 -12.74
CA ALA A 19 12.01 11.36 -11.99
C ALA A 19 10.99 11.35 -10.84
N VAL A 20 10.94 12.41 -10.04
CA VAL A 20 9.97 12.55 -8.95
C VAL A 20 8.54 12.59 -9.48
N MET A 21 8.26 13.33 -10.55
CA MET A 21 6.93 13.42 -11.16
C MET A 21 6.47 12.07 -11.71
N SER A 22 7.35 11.31 -12.36
CA SER A 22 7.03 9.98 -12.90
C SER A 22 6.63 9.02 -11.78
N THR A 23 7.39 8.95 -10.70
CA THR A 23 7.10 8.08 -9.55
C THR A 23 5.82 8.49 -8.83
N SER A 24 5.63 9.79 -8.59
CA SER A 24 4.47 10.33 -7.90
C SER A 24 3.17 10.08 -8.67
N SER A 25 3.19 10.24 -9.99
CA SER A 25 2.02 9.98 -10.86
C SER A 25 1.59 8.52 -10.79
N GLY A 26 2.54 7.58 -10.88
CA GLY A 26 2.26 6.15 -10.76
C GLY A 26 1.67 5.80 -9.39
N ALA A 27 2.25 6.33 -8.31
CA ALA A 27 1.77 6.10 -6.96
C ALA A 27 0.35 6.65 -6.74
N LEU A 28 0.06 7.87 -7.24
CA LEU A 28 -1.28 8.48 -7.14
C LEU A 28 -2.34 7.66 -7.86
N ILE A 29 -2.04 7.20 -9.08
CA ILE A 29 -2.97 6.36 -9.86
C ILE A 29 -3.21 5.03 -9.14
N ALA A 30 -2.16 4.36 -8.66
CA ALA A 30 -2.29 3.10 -7.93
C ALA A 30 -3.13 3.26 -6.67
N CYS A 31 -2.85 4.27 -5.84
CA CYS A 31 -3.63 4.56 -4.63
C CYS A 31 -5.09 4.88 -4.94
N ALA A 32 -5.35 5.68 -5.97
CA ALA A 32 -6.72 6.04 -6.36
C ALA A 32 -7.51 4.83 -6.87
N THR A 33 -6.88 3.95 -7.63
CA THR A 33 -7.50 2.72 -8.14
C THR A 33 -7.86 1.78 -7.00
N VAL A 34 -6.94 1.54 -6.05
CA VAL A 34 -7.20 0.74 -4.85
C VAL A 34 -8.30 1.37 -4.00
N ALA A 35 -8.26 2.68 -3.78
CA ALA A 35 -9.28 3.38 -3.00
C ALA A 35 -10.68 3.28 -3.63
N ASN A 36 -10.77 3.42 -4.96
CA ASN A 36 -12.04 3.32 -5.68
C ASN A 36 -12.57 1.88 -5.74
N ASN A 37 -11.73 0.92 -6.12
CA ASN A 37 -12.18 -0.43 -6.43
C ASN A 37 -12.28 -1.32 -5.19
N ASP A 38 -11.35 -1.17 -4.24
CA ASP A 38 -11.30 -2.06 -3.07
C ASP A 38 -12.03 -1.48 -1.85
N ILE A 39 -11.94 -0.17 -1.62
CA ILE A 39 -12.53 0.47 -0.44
C ILE A 39 -13.94 0.96 -0.75
N TRP A 40 -14.08 1.83 -1.75
CA TRP A 40 -15.35 2.48 -2.03
C TRP A 40 -16.42 1.53 -2.57
N ALA A 41 -16.04 0.62 -3.47
CA ALA A 41 -16.95 -0.38 -4.01
C ALA A 41 -17.48 -1.32 -2.91
N LYS A 42 -16.63 -1.76 -1.98
CA LYS A 42 -17.02 -2.60 -0.84
C LYS A 42 -17.88 -1.86 0.17
N LEU A 43 -17.56 -0.60 0.47
CA LEU A 43 -18.35 0.21 1.41
C LEU A 43 -19.76 0.49 0.89
N ARG A 44 -19.95 0.62 -0.42
CA ARG A 44 -21.27 0.80 -1.02
C ARG A 44 -22.08 -0.51 -1.19
N GLY A 45 -21.51 -1.67 -0.86
CA GLY A 45 -22.15 -2.97 -1.07
C GLY A 45 -22.42 -3.28 -2.55
N ALA A 46 -21.85 -2.51 -3.45
CA ALA A 46 -22.00 -2.69 -4.88
C ALA A 46 -20.92 -3.65 -5.36
N VAL A 47 -21.30 -4.91 -5.55
CA VAL A 47 -20.60 -5.76 -6.50
C VAL A 47 -20.90 -5.19 -7.87
N ARG A 48 -20.05 -4.28 -8.35
CA ARG A 48 -20.20 -3.71 -9.69
C ARG A 48 -19.98 -4.80 -10.72
N PRO A 49 -20.91 -4.98 -11.68
CA PRO A 49 -20.62 -5.75 -12.88
C PRO A 49 -19.43 -5.08 -13.59
N ARG A 50 -18.45 -5.85 -13.93
CA ARG A 50 -17.27 -5.45 -14.70
C ARG A 50 -17.74 -5.02 -16.10
N GLY A 51 -18.02 -3.75 -16.31
CA GLY A 51 -18.56 -3.33 -17.62
C GLY A 51 -18.94 -1.87 -17.77
N ASP A 52 -18.94 -1.07 -16.72
CA ASP A 52 -19.26 0.37 -16.82
C ASP A 52 -17.96 1.21 -16.72
N ASP A 53 -17.17 1.20 -17.81
CA ASP A 53 -15.88 1.92 -17.90
C ASP A 53 -16.00 3.42 -17.63
N HIS A 54 -17.13 4.03 -17.96
CA HIS A 54 -17.34 5.48 -17.77
C HIS A 54 -17.46 5.92 -16.31
N ASP A 55 -18.08 5.11 -15.46
CA ASP A 55 -18.26 5.43 -14.04
C ASP A 55 -16.99 5.08 -13.24
N GLU A 56 -16.21 4.11 -13.69
CA GLU A 56 -14.92 3.76 -13.11
C GLU A 56 -13.90 4.89 -13.31
N VAL A 57 -13.84 5.46 -14.51
CA VAL A 57 -12.95 6.59 -14.83
C VAL A 57 -13.31 7.84 -14.02
N LYS A 58 -14.60 8.14 -13.84
CA LYS A 58 -15.03 9.26 -13.00
C LYS A 58 -14.69 9.07 -11.53
N GLY A 59 -14.91 7.85 -11.01
CA GLY A 59 -14.51 7.49 -9.64
C GLY A 59 -13.02 7.67 -9.43
N ASN A 60 -12.18 7.12 -10.30
CA ASN A 60 -10.73 7.24 -10.22
C ASN A 60 -10.26 8.69 -10.28
N ARG A 61 -10.84 9.54 -11.14
CA ARG A 61 -10.51 10.98 -11.20
C ARG A 61 -10.81 11.70 -9.90
N LEU A 62 -11.95 11.41 -9.27
CA LEU A 62 -12.30 12.01 -7.99
C LEU A 62 -11.31 11.60 -6.89
N PHE A 63 -10.95 10.30 -6.83
CA PHE A 63 -9.98 9.82 -5.85
C PHE A 63 -8.57 10.39 -6.10
N ILE A 64 -8.13 10.51 -7.36
CA ILE A 64 -6.85 11.17 -7.69
C ILE A 64 -6.86 12.62 -7.19
N LEU A 65 -7.96 13.35 -7.39
CA LEU A 65 -8.08 14.73 -6.93
C LEU A 65 -8.05 14.83 -5.40
N VAL A 66 -8.81 13.98 -4.70
CA VAL A 66 -8.82 13.94 -3.23
C VAL A 66 -7.44 13.58 -2.69
N MET A 67 -6.78 12.55 -3.24
CA MET A 67 -5.43 12.16 -2.85
C MET A 67 -4.40 13.24 -3.18
N GLY A 68 -4.53 13.90 -4.32
CA GLY A 68 -3.67 15.02 -4.70
C GLY A 68 -3.77 16.19 -3.71
N ILE A 69 -4.99 16.55 -3.31
CA ILE A 69 -5.21 17.58 -2.27
C ILE A 69 -4.58 17.13 -0.93
N ALA A 70 -4.79 15.87 -0.53
CA ALA A 70 -4.19 15.34 0.69
C ALA A 70 -2.66 15.40 0.67
N VAL A 71 -2.03 15.07 -0.45
CA VAL A 71 -0.57 15.20 -0.65
C VAL A 71 -0.11 16.65 -0.54
N ILE A 72 -0.84 17.59 -1.15
CA ILE A 72 -0.51 19.03 -1.05
C ILE A 72 -0.64 19.51 0.40
N CYS A 73 -1.71 19.15 1.10
CA CYS A 73 -1.88 19.50 2.52
C CYS A 73 -0.74 18.93 3.37
N THR A 74 -0.36 17.67 3.13
CA THR A 74 0.77 17.04 3.83
C THR A 74 2.10 17.74 3.51
N ALA A 75 2.32 18.12 2.26
CA ALA A 75 3.52 18.82 1.85
C ALA A 75 3.64 20.23 2.47
N ILE A 76 2.51 20.90 2.69
CA ILE A 76 2.47 22.20 3.40
C ILE A 76 2.72 22.01 4.90
N ALA A 77 2.22 20.91 5.50
CA ALA A 77 2.39 20.62 6.92
C ALA A 77 3.81 20.16 7.26
N LEU A 78 4.45 19.41 6.35
CA LEU A 78 5.82 18.92 6.51
C LEU A 78 6.78 19.85 5.76
N ASN A 79 7.46 20.73 6.47
CA ASN A 79 8.38 21.71 5.89
C ASN A 79 9.69 21.11 5.34
N ASN A 80 9.91 19.80 5.56
CA ASN A 80 11.16 19.14 5.23
C ASN A 80 10.91 17.81 4.49
N VAL A 81 11.55 17.66 3.33
CA VAL A 81 11.44 16.43 2.51
C VAL A 81 11.96 15.21 3.29
N VAL A 82 12.97 15.36 4.13
CA VAL A 82 13.53 14.28 4.94
C VAL A 82 12.49 13.78 5.96
N GLU A 83 11.75 14.69 6.60
CA GLU A 83 10.66 14.34 7.52
C GLU A 83 9.54 13.58 6.80
N ALA A 84 9.13 14.03 5.62
CA ALA A 84 8.11 13.35 4.83
C ALA A 84 8.52 11.91 4.43
N LEU A 85 9.77 11.74 4.01
CA LEU A 85 10.33 10.41 3.70
C LEU A 85 10.42 9.53 4.95
N THR A 86 10.82 10.10 6.08
CA THR A 86 10.91 9.37 7.36
C THR A 86 9.54 8.90 7.83
N VAL A 87 8.50 9.75 7.74
CA VAL A 87 7.12 9.37 8.07
C VAL A 87 6.65 8.22 7.18
N ALA A 88 6.83 8.33 5.86
CA ALA A 88 6.43 7.30 4.91
C ALA A 88 7.14 5.96 5.17
N TYR A 89 8.46 6.01 5.39
CA TYR A 89 9.28 4.84 5.69
C TYR A 89 8.86 4.16 7.00
N ASN A 90 8.68 4.94 8.06
CA ASN A 90 8.31 4.42 9.37
C ASN A 90 6.93 3.76 9.36
N LEU A 91 5.95 4.35 8.65
CA LEU A 91 4.62 3.76 8.48
C LEU A 91 4.67 2.47 7.64
N LEU A 92 5.48 2.46 6.58
CA LEU A 92 5.64 1.28 5.73
C LEU A 92 6.26 0.11 6.50
N VAL A 93 7.36 0.37 7.21
CA VAL A 93 8.07 -0.66 7.98
C VAL A 93 7.28 -1.07 9.22
N GLY A 94 6.87 -0.11 10.05
CA GLY A 94 6.18 -0.40 11.30
C GLY A 94 4.77 -0.97 11.13
N GLY A 95 4.07 -0.58 10.04
CA GLY A 95 2.69 -1.03 9.78
C GLY A 95 2.59 -2.24 8.85
N LEU A 96 3.35 -2.29 7.75
CA LEU A 96 3.13 -3.26 6.67
C LEU A 96 4.14 -4.41 6.63
N LEU A 97 5.35 -4.24 7.15
CA LEU A 97 6.39 -5.28 7.05
C LEU A 97 5.96 -6.59 7.73
N VAL A 98 5.42 -6.50 8.94
CA VAL A 98 5.01 -7.67 9.73
C VAL A 98 3.88 -8.46 9.07
N PRO A 99 2.75 -7.88 8.65
CA PRO A 99 1.67 -8.65 8.03
C PRO A 99 2.08 -9.25 6.68
N ILE A 100 2.97 -8.60 5.92
CA ILE A 100 3.47 -9.14 4.66
C ILE A 100 4.38 -10.35 4.94
N LEU A 101 5.39 -10.22 5.78
CA LEU A 101 6.29 -11.33 6.12
C LEU A 101 5.55 -12.44 6.86
N GLY A 102 4.66 -12.08 7.79
CA GLY A 102 3.87 -13.05 8.53
C GLY A 102 2.92 -13.84 7.63
N GLY A 103 2.30 -13.18 6.64
CA GLY A 103 1.44 -13.86 5.65
C GLY A 103 2.22 -14.83 4.73
N LEU A 104 3.47 -14.52 4.42
CA LEU A 104 4.33 -15.37 3.58
C LEU A 104 4.98 -16.52 4.37
N LEU A 105 5.47 -16.25 5.56
CA LEU A 105 6.30 -17.19 6.33
C LEU A 105 5.49 -18.06 7.30
N TRP A 106 4.39 -17.52 7.84
CA TRP A 106 3.64 -18.18 8.90
C TRP A 106 2.32 -18.77 8.41
N LYS A 107 2.24 -20.08 8.35
CA LYS A 107 1.08 -20.84 7.84
C LYS A 107 -0.23 -20.61 8.62
N ARG A 108 -0.14 -20.11 9.85
CA ARG A 108 -1.28 -19.83 10.73
C ARG A 108 -1.69 -18.35 10.71
N GLY A 109 -1.06 -17.52 9.87
CA GLY A 109 -1.46 -16.12 9.70
C GLY A 109 -2.92 -16.01 9.27
N THR A 110 -3.66 -15.06 9.89
CA THR A 110 -5.06 -14.80 9.55
C THR A 110 -5.24 -13.38 9.02
N VAL A 111 -6.27 -13.16 8.21
CA VAL A 111 -6.62 -11.83 7.69
C VAL A 111 -6.88 -10.84 8.83
N HIS A 112 -7.55 -11.28 9.89
CA HIS A 112 -7.82 -10.44 11.07
C HIS A 112 -6.52 -10.06 11.80
N GLY A 113 -5.57 -11.00 11.91
CA GLY A 113 -4.24 -10.73 12.46
C GLY A 113 -3.47 -9.72 11.63
N ALA A 114 -3.50 -9.83 10.30
CA ALA A 114 -2.88 -8.89 9.39
C ALA A 114 -3.49 -7.48 9.51
N LEU A 115 -4.81 -7.36 9.53
CA LEU A 115 -5.48 -6.07 9.71
C LEU A 115 -5.17 -5.45 11.07
N ALA A 116 -5.22 -6.24 12.14
CA ALA A 116 -4.88 -5.76 13.48
C ALA A 116 -3.43 -5.26 13.56
N SER A 117 -2.49 -5.97 12.96
CA SER A 117 -1.07 -5.57 12.94
C SER A 117 -0.84 -4.27 12.19
N VAL A 118 -1.50 -4.05 11.04
CA VAL A 118 -1.43 -2.80 10.29
C VAL A 118 -1.95 -1.63 11.11
N VAL A 119 -3.12 -1.81 11.74
CA VAL A 119 -3.75 -0.74 12.55
C VAL A 119 -2.92 -0.43 13.79
N VAL A 120 -2.57 -1.46 14.56
CA VAL A 120 -1.81 -1.28 15.81
C VAL A 120 -0.41 -0.75 15.52
N GLY A 121 0.29 -1.31 14.54
CA GLY A 121 1.63 -0.87 14.14
C GLY A 121 1.62 0.56 13.61
N GLY A 122 0.68 0.91 12.73
CA GLY A 122 0.53 2.25 12.20
C GLY A 122 0.21 3.29 13.28
N LEU A 123 -0.74 2.99 14.17
CA LEU A 123 -1.09 3.88 15.29
C LEU A 123 0.08 4.03 16.29
N ALA A 124 0.81 2.94 16.56
CA ALA A 124 1.98 3.01 17.43
C ALA A 124 3.08 3.89 16.82
N VAL A 125 3.37 3.76 15.52
CA VAL A 125 4.33 4.62 14.82
C VAL A 125 3.92 6.08 14.92
N VAL A 126 2.67 6.42 14.56
CA VAL A 126 2.18 7.82 14.59
C VAL A 126 2.21 8.37 16.01
N GLY A 127 1.75 7.60 17.01
CA GLY A 127 1.76 8.01 18.41
C GLY A 127 3.17 8.24 18.96
N LEU A 128 4.12 7.36 18.60
CA LEU A 128 5.50 7.50 19.04
C LEU A 128 6.23 8.63 18.32
N MET A 129 5.90 8.90 17.05
CA MET A 129 6.43 10.06 16.34
C MET A 129 5.97 11.38 16.99
N ALA A 130 4.76 11.42 17.53
CA ALA A 130 4.27 12.60 18.26
C ALA A 130 5.00 12.82 19.59
N THR A 131 5.52 11.77 20.22
CA THR A 131 6.21 11.85 21.53
C THR A 131 7.73 11.97 21.41
N TYR A 132 8.36 11.20 20.51
CA TYR A 132 9.82 11.16 20.34
C TYR A 132 10.33 12.06 19.22
N GLY A 133 9.43 12.55 18.38
CA GLY A 133 9.75 13.34 17.19
C GLY A 133 9.83 12.50 15.92
N ILE A 134 9.70 13.20 14.77
CA ILE A 134 9.59 12.56 13.43
C ILE A 134 10.90 11.90 13.00
N LEU A 135 12.06 12.49 13.37
CA LEU A 135 13.39 12.01 12.95
C LEU A 135 13.99 10.98 13.91
N ALA A 136 13.28 10.62 14.97
CA ALA A 136 13.72 9.59 15.91
C ALA A 136 13.60 8.19 15.29
N ASN A 137 14.47 7.26 15.70
CA ASN A 137 14.41 5.88 15.23
C ASN A 137 13.51 4.98 16.08
N GLU A 138 13.18 5.41 17.29
CA GLU A 138 12.36 4.69 18.25
C GLU A 138 10.97 4.31 17.70
N PRO A 139 10.25 5.17 16.95
CA PRO A 139 8.96 4.84 16.38
C PRO A 139 8.97 3.59 15.48
N VAL A 140 10.05 3.35 14.73
CA VAL A 140 10.16 2.17 13.86
C VAL A 140 10.27 0.90 14.68
N TYR A 141 11.16 0.88 15.68
CA TYR A 141 11.41 -0.33 16.47
C TYR A 141 10.18 -0.72 17.29
N TYR A 142 9.59 0.22 17.99
CA TYR A 142 8.40 -0.04 18.80
C TYR A 142 7.15 -0.26 17.95
N GLY A 143 7.05 0.41 16.80
CA GLY A 143 6.00 0.17 15.82
C GLY A 143 6.05 -1.25 15.26
N LEU A 144 7.24 -1.72 14.86
CA LEU A 144 7.47 -3.07 14.38
C LEU A 144 7.16 -4.12 15.46
N LEU A 145 7.62 -3.88 16.70
CA LEU A 145 7.37 -4.79 17.82
C LEU A 145 5.88 -4.88 18.14
N SER A 146 5.19 -3.74 18.24
CA SER A 146 3.74 -3.70 18.51
C SER A 146 2.92 -4.36 17.39
N SER A 147 3.30 -4.13 16.13
CA SER A 147 2.72 -4.78 14.96
C SER A 147 2.90 -6.31 15.01
N LEU A 148 4.10 -6.79 15.37
CA LEU A 148 4.39 -8.22 15.51
C LEU A 148 3.55 -8.85 16.63
N VAL A 149 3.52 -8.23 17.80
CA VAL A 149 2.73 -8.71 18.94
C VAL A 149 1.25 -8.78 18.59
N ALA A 150 0.70 -7.72 17.98
CA ALA A 150 -0.69 -7.68 17.55
C ALA A 150 -0.98 -8.77 16.51
N TYR A 151 -0.09 -8.96 15.51
CA TYR A 151 -0.22 -9.99 14.50
C TYR A 151 -0.30 -11.40 15.12
N VAL A 152 0.64 -11.72 16.01
CA VAL A 152 0.70 -13.04 16.65
C VAL A 152 -0.50 -13.28 17.54
N ILE A 153 -0.82 -12.33 18.44
CA ILE A 153 -1.94 -12.49 19.39
C ILE A 153 -3.27 -12.66 18.65
N VAL A 154 -3.57 -11.78 17.69
CA VAL A 154 -4.84 -11.83 16.98
C VAL A 154 -4.92 -13.05 16.05
N SER A 155 -3.81 -13.44 15.39
CA SER A 155 -3.79 -14.66 14.56
C SER A 155 -3.94 -15.94 15.39
N LEU A 156 -3.49 -15.97 16.63
CA LEU A 156 -3.71 -17.09 17.54
C LEU A 156 -5.15 -17.12 18.11
N ALA A 157 -5.73 -15.95 18.36
CA ALA A 157 -7.07 -15.79 18.89
C ALA A 157 -8.17 -16.01 17.85
N THR A 158 -7.85 -15.90 16.56
CA THR A 158 -8.82 -16.08 15.47
C THR A 158 -8.72 -17.48 14.85
N PRO A 159 -9.86 -18.03 14.32
CA PRO A 159 -9.84 -19.32 13.64
C PRO A 159 -8.87 -19.27 12.44
N ALA A 160 -8.15 -20.38 12.24
CA ALA A 160 -7.19 -20.52 11.15
C ALA A 160 -7.91 -20.34 9.79
N THR A 161 -7.21 -19.80 8.81
CA THR A 161 -7.69 -19.68 7.43
C THR A 161 -8.00 -21.07 6.86
N ASP A 162 -9.11 -21.19 6.13
CA ASP A 162 -9.56 -22.44 5.53
C ASP A 162 -8.44 -23.08 4.68
N PRO A 163 -8.12 -24.38 4.91
CA PRO A 163 -7.10 -25.08 4.12
C PRO A 163 -7.34 -25.04 2.60
N ALA A 164 -8.62 -24.98 2.17
CA ALA A 164 -8.97 -24.89 0.77
C ALA A 164 -8.52 -23.56 0.13
N VAL A 165 -8.66 -22.44 0.86
CA VAL A 165 -8.19 -21.12 0.42
C VAL A 165 -6.66 -21.08 0.33
N LEU A 166 -5.97 -21.69 1.29
CA LEU A 166 -4.52 -21.77 1.29
C LEU A 166 -3.98 -22.67 0.14
N ALA A 167 -4.69 -23.74 -0.18
CA ALA A 167 -4.34 -24.61 -1.31
C ALA A 167 -4.50 -23.88 -2.65
N ALA A 168 -5.64 -23.21 -2.87
CA ALA A 168 -5.87 -22.41 -4.08
C ALA A 168 -4.84 -21.28 -4.24
N TRP A 169 -4.45 -20.64 -3.13
CA TRP A 169 -3.43 -19.60 -3.16
C TRP A 169 -2.03 -20.14 -3.53
N ARG A 170 -1.65 -21.32 -3.00
CA ARG A 170 -0.40 -21.99 -3.34
C ARG A 170 -0.35 -22.44 -4.80
N GLU A 171 -1.46 -22.90 -5.35
CA GLU A 171 -1.57 -23.24 -6.77
C GLU A 171 -1.35 -22.02 -7.67
N ARG A 172 -1.94 -20.89 -7.33
CA ARG A 172 -1.69 -19.62 -8.03
C ARG A 172 -0.23 -19.19 -7.97
N LEU A 173 0.41 -19.28 -6.79
CA LEU A 173 1.83 -18.96 -6.63
C LEU A 173 2.75 -19.93 -7.40
N ALA A 174 2.34 -21.16 -7.57
CA ALA A 174 3.10 -22.16 -8.33
C ALA A 174 2.96 -22.00 -9.88
N GLY A 175 2.23 -20.98 -10.33
CA GLY A 175 1.99 -20.71 -11.77
C GLY A 175 0.95 -21.57 -12.43
N ARG A 176 0.42 -22.59 -11.73
CA ARG A 176 -0.58 -23.50 -12.28
C ARG A 176 -1.96 -22.88 -12.49
N GLY A 177 -2.25 -21.78 -11.80
CA GLY A 177 -3.49 -21.03 -11.99
C GLY A 177 -3.53 -20.21 -13.28
N ALA A 178 -2.38 -19.72 -13.72
CA ALA A 178 -2.27 -18.96 -14.99
C ALA A 178 -2.50 -19.85 -16.23
N ASP A 179 -2.04 -21.09 -16.17
CA ASP A 179 -2.22 -22.07 -17.26
C ASP A 179 -3.69 -22.47 -17.39
N ALA A 180 -4.42 -22.60 -16.28
CA ALA A 180 -5.85 -22.92 -16.26
C ALA A 180 -6.75 -21.77 -16.75
N GLU A 181 -6.39 -20.52 -16.45
CA GLU A 181 -7.08 -19.34 -16.98
C GLU A 181 -6.78 -19.12 -18.46
N ALA A 182 -5.56 -19.37 -18.92
CA ALA A 182 -5.17 -19.29 -20.33
C ALA A 182 -5.84 -20.40 -21.18
N GLU A 183 -6.12 -21.56 -20.60
CA GLU A 183 -6.80 -22.67 -21.28
C GLU A 183 -8.33 -22.50 -21.33
N ALA A 184 -8.88 -21.72 -20.39
CA ALA A 184 -10.33 -21.42 -20.33
C ALA A 184 -10.76 -20.27 -21.25
N GLU A 185 -9.86 -19.35 -21.60
CA GLU A 185 -10.16 -18.16 -22.40
C GLU A 185 -10.46 -18.46 -23.88
N PRO A 186 -9.85 -19.45 -24.58
CA PRO A 186 -10.20 -19.74 -25.99
C PRO A 186 -11.58 -20.37 -26.17
N ALA A 187 -12.19 -20.93 -25.16
CA ALA A 187 -13.53 -21.56 -25.28
C ALA A 187 -14.67 -20.53 -25.21
N ALA A 188 -14.45 -19.36 -24.65
CA ALA A 188 -15.47 -18.32 -24.49
C ALA A 188 -15.58 -17.36 -25.70
N VAL A 189 -14.62 -17.38 -26.62
CA VAL A 189 -14.58 -16.49 -27.81
C VAL A 189 -15.21 -17.12 -29.04
N VAL A 190 -15.52 -18.44 -29.03
CA VAL A 190 -16.04 -19.19 -30.16
C VAL A 190 -17.53 -19.56 -30.00
N ALA A 191 -18.17 -19.15 -28.92
CA ALA A 191 -19.62 -19.32 -28.69
C ALA A 191 -20.33 -17.97 -28.81
#